data_51029177e1eec5e28c60a1b83ea24290
#
_entry.id   51029177e1eec5e28c60a1b83ea24290
#
_cell.length_a   1.000
_cell.length_b   1.000
_cell.length_c   1.000
_cell.angle_alpha   90.00
_cell.angle_beta   90.00
_cell.angle_gamma   90.00
#
_symmetry.space_group_name_H-M   'P 1'
#
loop_
_entity.id
_entity.type
_entity.pdbx_description
1 polymer ?
#
loop_
_entity_poly.entity_id
_entity_poly.type
_entity_poly.pdbx_seq_one_letter_code
_entity_poly.pdbx_strand_id
1 'polypeptide(L)'
;MDFERTHRRMNEINLTALIDIVFHLMVFVMLTTTFVVSESMELSLPSGHTKSVTAERVMRIHIGADGGLWVDNQPLSNDGLSSALAERLAADPDSKVAIFTMPNVTVQQLVAVMDAVYLTGGRNVQVDKVQ
;
A
#
# COMPACT_ATOMS: atom_id res chain seq x y z
N MET A 1 -62.98 36.96 31.20
CA MET A 1 -61.96 37.23 30.22
C MET A 1 -60.84 36.22 30.44
N ASP A 2 -60.93 35.12 29.76
CA ASP A 2 -59.89 34.04 29.82
C ASP A 2 -58.76 34.40 28.89
N PHE A 3 -57.65 34.77 29.48
CA PHE A 3 -56.41 34.86 28.72
C PHE A 3 -55.82 33.47 28.56
N GLU A 4 -56.10 32.83 27.48
CA GLU A 4 -55.42 31.62 27.03
C GLU A 4 -53.94 31.92 26.89
N ARG A 5 -53.15 31.49 27.88
CA ARG A 5 -51.72 31.47 27.78
C ARG A 5 -51.36 30.41 26.76
N THR A 6 -51.17 30.85 25.53
CA THR A 6 -50.52 30.04 24.51
C THR A 6 -49.12 29.64 25.01
N HIS A 7 -49.05 28.46 25.56
CA HIS A 7 -47.75 27.82 25.81
C HIS A 7 -47.02 27.68 24.47
N ARG A 8 -46.16 28.63 24.18
CA ARG A 8 -45.13 28.45 23.16
C ARG A 8 -44.33 27.25 23.60
N ARG A 9 -44.57 26.12 22.97
CA ARG A 9 -43.66 24.98 23.03
C ARG A 9 -42.37 25.48 22.45
N MET A 10 -41.41 25.79 23.30
CA MET A 10 -40.04 25.96 22.89
C MET A 10 -39.65 24.63 22.27
N ASN A 11 -39.36 24.64 20.99
CA ASN A 11 -38.73 23.51 20.34
C ASN A 11 -37.42 23.27 21.08
N GLU A 12 -37.46 22.40 22.07
CA GLU A 12 -36.23 21.85 22.63
C GLU A 12 -35.50 21.14 21.48
N ILE A 13 -34.50 21.81 20.96
CA ILE A 13 -33.59 21.22 20.00
C ILE A 13 -33.04 19.99 20.69
N ASN A 14 -33.38 18.83 20.14
CA ASN A 14 -32.99 17.56 20.72
C ASN A 14 -31.48 17.41 20.50
N LEU A 15 -30.69 17.85 21.47
CA LEU A 15 -29.22 17.80 21.46
C LEU A 15 -28.71 16.38 21.24
N THR A 16 -29.45 15.38 21.68
CA THR A 16 -29.10 13.97 21.50
C THR A 16 -29.12 13.60 20.03
N ALA A 17 -30.13 14.04 19.28
CA ALA A 17 -30.19 13.80 17.84
C ALA A 17 -29.08 14.54 17.08
N LEU A 18 -28.75 15.75 17.50
CA LEU A 18 -27.67 16.53 16.93
C LEU A 18 -26.31 15.85 17.15
N ILE A 19 -26.05 15.37 18.35
CA ILE A 19 -24.81 14.66 18.70
C ILE A 19 -24.69 13.37 17.90
N ASP A 20 -25.76 12.64 17.69
CA ASP A 20 -25.77 11.41 16.89
C ASP A 20 -25.36 11.66 15.44
N ILE A 21 -25.94 12.70 14.82
CA ILE A 21 -25.59 13.09 13.45
C ILE A 21 -24.11 13.49 13.37
N VAL A 22 -23.62 14.29 14.29
CA VAL A 22 -22.22 14.71 14.33
C VAL A 22 -21.29 13.52 14.54
N PHE A 23 -21.67 12.59 15.40
CA PHE A 23 -20.90 11.39 15.66
C PHE A 23 -20.81 10.49 14.41
N HIS A 24 -21.92 10.27 13.72
CA HIS A 24 -21.94 9.52 12.45
C HIS A 24 -21.07 10.17 11.38
N LEU A 25 -21.13 11.48 11.29
CA LEU A 25 -20.32 12.25 10.35
C LEU A 25 -18.84 12.14 10.68
N MET A 26 -18.49 12.18 11.97
CA MET A 26 -17.10 12.02 12.44
C MET A 26 -16.57 10.62 12.12
N VAL A 27 -17.35 9.57 12.37
CA VAL A 27 -16.99 8.18 12.05
C VAL A 27 -16.81 8.01 10.54
N PHE A 28 -17.71 8.60 9.75
CA PHE A 28 -17.60 8.56 8.28
C PHE A 28 -16.33 9.25 7.79
N VAL A 29 -16.00 10.43 8.29
CA VAL A 29 -14.77 11.13 7.96
C VAL A 29 -13.55 10.31 8.36
N MET A 30 -13.57 9.71 9.55
CA MET A 30 -12.48 8.85 10.03
C MET A 30 -12.26 7.65 9.12
N LEU A 31 -13.32 6.97 8.70
CA LEU A 31 -13.23 5.85 7.76
C LEU A 31 -12.72 6.30 6.39
N THR A 32 -13.15 7.45 5.90
CA THR A 32 -12.72 8.00 4.61
C THR A 32 -11.24 8.40 4.64
N THR A 33 -10.77 8.88 5.76
CA THR A 33 -9.36 9.31 5.93
C THR A 33 -8.39 8.12 5.94
N THR A 34 -8.88 6.92 6.29
CA THR A 34 -8.04 5.71 6.32
C THR A 34 -7.73 5.19 4.90
N PHE A 35 -8.42 5.68 3.87
CA PHE A 35 -8.19 5.31 2.47
C PHE A 35 -7.16 6.19 1.74
N VAL A 36 -6.45 7.06 2.41
CA VAL A 36 -5.29 7.69 1.81
C VAL A 36 -4.15 6.68 1.83
N VAL A 37 -4.17 5.77 0.88
CA VAL A 37 -2.96 5.08 0.44
C VAL A 37 -2.03 6.19 -0.01
N SER A 38 -1.00 6.45 0.77
CA SER A 38 0.08 7.33 0.37
C SER A 38 0.77 6.67 -0.82
N GLU A 39 0.28 6.99 -2.01
CA GLU A 39 1.01 6.77 -3.24
C GLU A 39 2.21 7.71 -3.18
N SER A 40 3.27 7.24 -2.56
CA SER A 40 4.56 7.92 -2.60
C SER A 40 5.04 7.87 -4.04
N MET A 41 4.66 8.87 -4.83
CA MET A 41 5.36 9.18 -6.07
C MET A 41 6.78 9.57 -5.67
N GLU A 42 7.67 8.60 -5.67
CA GLU A 42 9.09 8.86 -5.66
C GLU A 42 9.43 9.49 -7.02
N LEU A 43 9.33 10.81 -7.09
CA LEU A 43 9.91 11.58 -8.18
C LEU A 43 11.42 11.37 -8.09
N SER A 44 11.93 10.43 -8.87
CA SER A 44 13.35 10.33 -9.14
C SER A 44 13.78 11.56 -9.94
N LEU A 45 14.12 12.64 -9.22
CA LEU A 45 14.90 13.74 -9.79
C LEU A 45 16.31 13.21 -10.04
N PRO A 46 16.84 13.32 -11.27
CA PRO A 46 18.24 13.03 -11.52
C PRO A 46 19.07 14.17 -10.96
N SER A 47 19.42 14.09 -9.70
CA SER A 47 20.39 14.99 -9.08
C SER A 47 21.59 14.15 -8.67
N GLY A 48 22.63 14.27 -9.47
CA GLY A 48 23.96 13.87 -9.03
C GLY A 48 24.30 14.60 -7.73
N HIS A 49 24.73 13.83 -6.79
CA HIS A 49 25.76 14.00 -5.78
C HIS A 49 25.39 13.27 -4.49
N THR A 50 25.99 12.09 -4.34
CA THR A 50 26.64 11.60 -3.12
C THR A 50 26.09 12.13 -1.79
N LYS A 51 25.21 11.33 -1.19
CA LYS A 51 25.32 11.03 0.22
C LYS A 51 25.01 9.56 0.40
N SER A 52 26.02 8.81 0.78
CA SER A 52 25.90 7.44 1.25
C SER A 52 25.10 7.42 2.56
N VAL A 53 23.79 7.57 2.42
CA VAL A 53 22.87 6.97 3.34
C VAL A 53 22.86 5.52 2.93
N THR A 54 23.12 4.62 3.83
CA THR A 54 23.02 3.17 3.65
C THR A 54 21.79 2.91 2.79
N ALA A 55 22.01 2.79 1.47
CA ALA A 55 20.94 2.52 0.55
C ALA A 55 20.38 1.17 0.99
N GLU A 56 19.21 1.18 1.63
CA GLU A 56 18.45 -0.04 1.86
C GLU A 56 18.45 -0.77 0.52
N ARG A 57 19.14 -1.88 0.47
CA ARG A 57 19.29 -2.66 -0.76
C ARG A 57 17.94 -3.31 -1.05
N VAL A 58 17.07 -2.55 -1.71
CA VAL A 58 15.79 -3.04 -2.16
C VAL A 58 16.01 -3.90 -3.39
N MET A 59 15.63 -5.15 -3.33
CA MET A 59 15.61 -6.04 -4.49
C MET A 59 14.37 -5.73 -5.32
N ARG A 60 14.55 -5.36 -6.57
CA ARG A 60 13.46 -5.00 -7.48
C ARG A 60 13.15 -6.15 -8.42
N ILE A 61 11.92 -6.65 -8.34
CA ILE A 61 11.41 -7.70 -9.21
C ILE A 61 10.37 -7.10 -10.14
N HIS A 62 10.56 -7.22 -11.44
CA HIS A 62 9.58 -6.79 -12.42
C HIS A 62 8.95 -8.02 -13.08
N ILE A 63 7.63 -8.03 -13.15
CA ILE A 63 6.85 -9.07 -13.81
C ILE A 63 6.27 -8.48 -15.10
N GLY A 64 6.65 -9.05 -16.24
CA GLY A 64 6.13 -8.68 -17.54
C GLY A 64 4.79 -9.35 -17.84
N ALA A 65 4.07 -8.78 -18.81
CA ALA A 65 2.77 -9.29 -19.25
C ALA A 65 2.84 -10.71 -19.85
N ASP A 66 3.98 -11.08 -20.38
CA ASP A 66 4.30 -12.41 -20.94
C ASP A 66 4.74 -13.44 -19.89
N GLY A 67 4.76 -13.04 -18.60
CA GLY A 67 5.25 -13.86 -17.49
C GLY A 67 6.77 -13.83 -17.31
N GLY A 68 7.47 -13.01 -18.08
CA GLY A 68 8.90 -12.77 -17.91
C GLY A 68 9.22 -12.11 -16.59
N LEU A 69 10.32 -12.52 -15.97
CA LEU A 69 10.80 -11.98 -14.71
C LEU A 69 12.12 -11.25 -14.92
N TRP A 70 12.23 -10.06 -14.35
CA TRP A 70 13.50 -9.33 -14.30
C TRP A 70 13.79 -8.97 -12.85
N VAL A 71 15.01 -9.22 -12.44
CA VAL A 71 15.51 -8.82 -11.11
C VAL A 71 16.66 -7.86 -11.30
N ASP A 72 16.55 -6.67 -10.73
CA ASP A 72 17.56 -5.60 -10.89
C ASP A 72 17.98 -5.37 -12.36
N ASN A 73 17.00 -5.39 -13.29
CA ASN A 73 17.16 -5.25 -14.74
C ASN A 73 17.80 -6.45 -15.46
N GLN A 74 17.96 -7.59 -14.80
CA GLN A 74 18.42 -8.80 -15.44
C GLN A 74 17.29 -9.82 -15.62
N PRO A 75 17.10 -10.38 -16.80
CA PRO A 75 16.09 -11.40 -17.02
C PRO A 75 16.48 -12.68 -16.28
N LEU A 76 15.54 -13.22 -15.52
CA LEU A 76 15.71 -14.46 -14.76
C LEU A 76 14.57 -15.44 -15.03
N SER A 77 14.88 -16.72 -14.99
CA SER A 77 13.86 -17.77 -14.95
C SER A 77 13.28 -17.92 -13.53
N ASN A 78 12.16 -18.62 -13.42
CA ASN A 78 11.56 -18.90 -12.11
C ASN A 78 12.52 -19.59 -11.15
N ASP A 79 13.33 -20.51 -11.65
CA ASP A 79 14.34 -21.20 -10.83
C ASP A 79 15.50 -20.27 -10.43
N GLY A 80 15.88 -19.38 -11.33
CA GLY A 80 16.88 -18.35 -11.06
C GLY A 80 16.43 -17.34 -10.03
N LEU A 81 15.14 -17.02 -10.00
CA LEU A 81 14.54 -16.13 -8.99
C LEU A 81 14.70 -16.69 -7.58
N SER A 82 14.37 -17.95 -7.37
CA SER A 82 14.50 -18.61 -6.07
C SER A 82 15.94 -18.62 -5.57
N SER A 83 16.90 -18.88 -6.46
CA SER A 83 18.32 -18.86 -6.14
C SER A 83 18.81 -17.45 -5.80
N ALA A 84 18.42 -16.45 -6.57
CA ALA A 84 18.79 -15.05 -6.32
C ALA A 84 18.19 -14.50 -5.02
N LEU A 85 16.95 -14.87 -4.72
CA LEU A 85 16.28 -14.52 -3.47
C LEU A 85 16.97 -15.17 -2.26
N ALA A 86 17.30 -16.46 -2.36
CA ALA A 86 17.97 -17.21 -1.30
C ALA A 86 19.34 -16.59 -0.98
N GLU A 87 20.12 -16.25 -2.00
CA GLU A 87 21.41 -15.58 -1.84
C GLU A 87 21.26 -14.20 -1.15
N ARG A 88 20.29 -13.40 -1.63
CA ARG A 88 20.07 -12.05 -1.10
C ARG A 88 19.59 -12.08 0.34
N LEU A 89 18.64 -12.94 0.66
CA LEU A 89 18.06 -13.08 1.99
C LEU A 89 19.02 -13.76 2.98
N ALA A 90 19.92 -14.60 2.50
CA ALA A 90 20.98 -15.15 3.33
C ALA A 90 22.00 -14.08 3.76
N ALA A 91 22.26 -13.10 2.88
CA ALA A 91 23.15 -11.98 3.19
C ALA A 91 22.46 -10.95 4.12
N ASP A 92 21.16 -10.70 3.91
CA ASP A 92 20.38 -9.75 4.71
C ASP A 92 18.92 -10.25 4.81
N PRO A 93 18.52 -10.88 5.94
CA PRO A 93 17.17 -11.41 6.13
C PRO A 93 16.08 -10.34 6.16
N ASP A 94 16.45 -9.10 6.45
CA ASP A 94 15.51 -7.97 6.52
C ASP A 94 15.45 -7.15 5.21
N SER A 95 16.09 -7.64 4.15
CA SER A 95 16.04 -7.00 2.83
C SER A 95 14.61 -6.78 2.36
N LYS A 96 14.34 -5.58 1.87
CA LYS A 96 13.07 -5.25 1.23
C LYS A 96 13.03 -5.81 -0.18
N VAL A 97 11.92 -6.43 -0.53
CA VAL A 97 11.64 -6.91 -1.88
C VAL A 97 10.47 -6.08 -2.45
N ALA A 98 10.72 -5.37 -3.53
CA ALA A 98 9.70 -4.62 -4.24
C ALA A 98 9.34 -5.37 -5.54
N ILE A 99 8.06 -5.70 -5.70
CA ILE A 99 7.53 -6.37 -6.87
C ILE A 99 6.77 -5.36 -7.71
N PHE A 100 7.19 -5.15 -8.94
CA PHE A 100 6.52 -4.29 -9.89
C PHE A 100 5.82 -5.13 -10.95
N THR A 101 4.52 -4.93 -11.09
CA THR A 101 3.71 -5.65 -12.08
C THR A 101 3.35 -4.72 -13.24
N MET A 102 3.57 -5.19 -14.46
CA MET A 102 3.08 -4.48 -15.64
C MET A 102 1.56 -4.64 -15.80
N PRO A 103 0.89 -3.76 -16.56
CA PRO A 103 -0.50 -3.97 -16.94
C PRO A 103 -0.66 -5.33 -17.62
N ASN A 104 -1.77 -6.01 -17.35
CA ASN A 104 -2.09 -7.36 -17.87
C ASN A 104 -1.35 -8.55 -17.21
N VAL A 105 -0.60 -8.34 -16.16
CA VAL A 105 -0.11 -9.45 -15.33
C VAL A 105 -1.28 -10.08 -14.59
N THR A 106 -1.39 -11.40 -14.66
CA THR A 106 -2.44 -12.13 -13.95
C THR A 106 -2.13 -12.24 -12.45
N VAL A 107 -3.18 -12.33 -11.64
CA VAL A 107 -3.03 -12.56 -10.19
C VAL A 107 -2.26 -13.85 -9.91
N GLN A 108 -2.45 -14.87 -10.73
CA GLN A 108 -1.74 -16.14 -10.60
C GLN A 108 -0.22 -16.00 -10.77
N GLN A 109 0.22 -15.19 -11.72
CA GLN A 109 1.64 -14.88 -11.92
C GLN A 109 2.23 -14.11 -10.74
N LEU A 110 1.48 -13.13 -10.23
CA LEU A 110 1.89 -12.37 -9.06
C LEU A 110 1.99 -13.26 -7.81
N VAL A 111 0.99 -14.10 -7.57
CA VAL A 111 0.97 -15.04 -6.43
C VAL A 111 2.13 -16.02 -6.51
N ALA A 112 2.46 -16.53 -7.69
CA ALA A 112 3.59 -17.44 -7.87
C ALA A 112 4.93 -16.79 -7.47
N VAL A 113 5.13 -15.52 -7.82
CA VAL A 113 6.32 -14.75 -7.41
C VAL A 113 6.32 -14.46 -5.91
N MET A 114 5.18 -14.08 -5.36
CA MET A 114 5.06 -13.85 -3.92
C MET A 114 5.33 -15.12 -3.12
N ASP A 115 4.82 -16.26 -3.55
CA ASP A 115 5.09 -17.55 -2.91
C ASP A 115 6.58 -17.89 -2.92
N ALA A 116 7.26 -17.65 -4.02
CA ALA A 116 8.71 -17.84 -4.12
C ALA A 116 9.47 -16.94 -3.13
N VAL A 117 9.05 -15.71 -2.96
CA VAL A 117 9.64 -14.78 -1.98
C VAL A 117 9.41 -15.25 -0.55
N TYR A 118 8.21 -15.64 -0.20
CA TYR A 118 7.88 -16.11 1.14
C TYR A 118 8.54 -17.45 1.49
N LEU A 119 8.60 -18.38 0.55
CA LEU A 119 9.27 -19.68 0.73
C LEU A 119 10.78 -19.52 0.96
N THR A 120 11.37 -18.47 0.43
CA THR A 120 12.80 -18.14 0.63
C THR A 120 13.05 -17.38 1.94
N GLY A 121 12.01 -16.99 2.66
CA GLY A 121 12.12 -16.29 3.94
C GLY A 121 11.96 -14.78 3.87
N GLY A 122 11.52 -14.22 2.74
CA GLY A 122 11.23 -12.79 2.59
C GLY A 122 10.07 -12.35 3.50
N ARG A 123 10.29 -11.31 4.29
CA ARG A 123 9.29 -10.76 5.22
C ARG A 123 8.76 -9.40 4.80
N ASN A 124 9.59 -8.60 4.18
CA ASN A 124 9.28 -7.25 3.74
C ASN A 124 9.03 -7.23 2.24
N VAL A 125 7.80 -7.50 1.83
CA VAL A 125 7.38 -7.53 0.43
C VAL A 125 6.43 -6.39 0.16
N GLN A 126 6.75 -5.56 -0.83
CA GLN A 126 5.90 -4.49 -1.33
C GLN A 126 5.53 -4.78 -2.78
N VAL A 127 4.27 -4.59 -3.14
CA VAL A 127 3.77 -4.79 -4.51
C VAL A 127 3.27 -3.47 -5.06
N ASP A 128 3.84 -3.04 -6.17
CA ASP A 128 3.45 -1.83 -6.89
C ASP A 128 3.05 -2.16 -8.32
N LYS A 129 2.08 -1.42 -8.85
CA LYS A 129 1.71 -1.49 -10.26
C LYS A 129 2.44 -0.41 -11.04
N VAL A 130 3.06 -0.80 -12.13
CA VAL A 130 3.54 0.14 -13.12
C VAL A 130 2.35 0.57 -13.98
N GLN A 131 2.05 1.84 -13.99
CA GLN A 131 1.00 2.43 -14.84
C GLN A 131 1.52 2.66 -16.26
#